data_24bb4211f4635208441946a0e06a6360
#
_entry.id   24bb4211f4635208441946a0e06a6360
#
_cell.length_a   1.000
_cell.length_b   1.000
_cell.length_c   1.000
_cell.angle_alpha   90.00
_cell.angle_beta   90.00
_cell.angle_gamma   90.00
#
_symmetry.space_group_name_H-M   'P 1'
#
loop_
_entity.id
_entity.type
_entity.pdbx_description
1 polymer ?
#
loop_
_entity_poly.entity_id
_entity_poly.type
_entity_poly.pdbx_seq_one_letter_code
_entity_poly.pdbx_strand_id
1 'polypeptide(L)'
;MDAGPDAQIPCIEIPLDGGLIEIPLETEVQLGRADVVLAIDTTASMGQEIGEIRRTLRDQIVPGIRSAIPDANLGVTTYADFPEGGCGSSGDNDLPFRLVLPVTEDVGRVQSAVDSVRLNNGADTPESQVEALYQIATGEGVGRYVPASFGCPMGGFGYPCFRTDALPVVLLFSDAPFHNGPGGGSPYSDSMACPAVATVAHDYDDAVEALQRNEIRVIGLYSGPPRDRGLPDMRQLALDTNALGDGDEPLVFDIGENGERLSTSVIDAITTLAEVIELDIDTVLMDVDRTDAVDPRDFVEAVVPLRADPMDGVREIDVAAGAFLGVRTGTTVVFGLTLRNDAVAPGAGPQRFLLEVVFRGDGRTRIGSVIIEIVVPGADGTGCEEMTGTVLEIRGPSD
;
A
#
# COMPACT_ATOMS: atom_id res chain seq x y z
N MET A 1 0.30 -21.45 -4.68
CA MET A 1 1.45 -21.71 -5.55
C MET A 1 0.97 -22.61 -6.67
N ASP A 2 0.56 -22.03 -7.76
CA ASP A 2 0.32 -22.77 -8.99
C ASP A 2 1.02 -21.97 -10.07
N ALA A 3 2.19 -22.47 -10.51
CA ALA A 3 2.89 -21.93 -11.66
C ALA A 3 2.01 -22.25 -12.86
N GLY A 4 1.47 -21.21 -13.50
CA GLY A 4 0.81 -21.33 -14.79
C GLY A 4 1.77 -21.96 -15.80
N PRO A 5 1.27 -22.56 -16.92
CA PRO A 5 2.05 -23.42 -17.77
C PRO A 5 3.17 -22.66 -18.49
N ASP A 6 4.42 -23.11 -18.27
CA ASP A 6 5.62 -22.94 -19.10
C ASP A 6 5.98 -21.52 -19.58
N ALA A 7 6.17 -20.58 -18.65
CA ALA A 7 7.02 -19.46 -18.98
C ALA A 7 8.49 -19.90 -18.85
N GLN A 8 9.16 -20.06 -19.96
CA GLN A 8 10.59 -20.33 -19.97
C GLN A 8 11.32 -19.16 -19.28
N ILE A 9 12.10 -19.48 -18.23
CA ILE A 9 13.01 -18.52 -17.63
C ILE A 9 14.02 -18.13 -18.72
N PRO A 10 14.15 -16.82 -19.04
CA PRO A 10 15.07 -16.38 -20.08
C PRO A 10 16.51 -16.70 -19.66
N CYS A 11 17.23 -17.36 -20.57
CA CYS A 11 18.62 -17.76 -20.37
C CYS A 11 19.55 -16.74 -21.00
N ILE A 12 20.46 -16.18 -20.22
CA ILE A 12 21.43 -15.16 -20.61
C ILE A 12 22.84 -15.69 -20.42
N GLU A 13 23.53 -15.91 -21.52
CA GLU A 13 24.93 -16.35 -21.50
C GLU A 13 25.86 -15.15 -21.39
N ILE A 14 26.70 -15.09 -20.35
CA ILE A 14 27.66 -14.00 -20.17
C ILE A 14 29.04 -14.38 -20.72
N PRO A 15 29.72 -13.46 -21.44
CA PRO A 15 31.01 -13.71 -22.05
C PRO A 15 32.10 -14.06 -21.04
N LEU A 16 32.96 -15.02 -21.40
CA LEU A 16 34.11 -15.42 -20.58
C LEU A 16 35.27 -14.42 -20.61
N ASP A 17 35.28 -13.51 -21.56
CA ASP A 17 36.33 -12.49 -21.74
C ASP A 17 36.07 -11.20 -20.95
N GLY A 18 35.05 -11.18 -20.08
CA GLY A 18 34.66 -10.02 -19.32
C GLY A 18 33.89 -8.96 -20.14
N GLY A 19 33.40 -9.34 -21.32
CA GLY A 19 32.52 -8.49 -22.14
C GLY A 19 31.21 -8.16 -21.39
N LEU A 20 30.67 -6.98 -21.69
CA LEU A 20 29.38 -6.52 -21.14
C LEU A 20 28.21 -7.03 -22.02
N ILE A 21 27.13 -7.45 -21.36
CA ILE A 21 25.84 -7.67 -21.99
C ILE A 21 24.84 -6.70 -21.41
N GLU A 22 24.09 -5.99 -22.23
CA GLU A 22 23.00 -5.11 -21.86
C GLU A 22 21.68 -5.73 -22.31
N ILE A 23 20.73 -5.82 -21.38
CA ILE A 23 19.43 -6.45 -21.58
C ILE A 23 18.34 -5.44 -21.18
N PRO A 24 17.45 -5.02 -22.10
CA PRO A 24 16.31 -4.21 -21.76
C PRO A 24 15.26 -5.05 -21.01
N LEU A 25 14.83 -4.54 -19.84
CA LEU A 25 13.75 -5.07 -19.02
C LEU A 25 12.57 -4.10 -19.10
N GLU A 26 11.43 -4.57 -19.61
CA GLU A 26 10.25 -3.75 -19.87
C GLU A 26 9.09 -4.16 -18.98
N THR A 27 8.46 -3.19 -18.30
CA THR A 27 7.25 -3.42 -17.51
C THR A 27 6.24 -2.30 -17.68
N GLU A 28 4.97 -2.64 -17.80
CA GLU A 28 3.87 -1.70 -17.67
C GLU A 28 3.60 -1.45 -16.18
N VAL A 29 3.57 -0.18 -15.77
CA VAL A 29 3.31 0.20 -14.38
C VAL A 29 1.81 0.12 -14.11
N GLN A 30 1.43 -0.81 -13.24
CA GLN A 30 0.06 -1.01 -12.78
C GLN A 30 0.05 -1.26 -11.28
N LEU A 31 -0.95 -0.69 -10.58
CA LEU A 31 -1.15 -0.98 -9.16
C LEU A 31 -1.82 -2.35 -9.01
N GLY A 32 -1.02 -3.40 -8.96
CA GLY A 32 -1.51 -4.77 -8.85
C GLY A 32 -1.71 -5.26 -7.41
N ARG A 33 -1.15 -4.55 -6.40
CA ARG A 33 -1.10 -5.00 -5.01
C ARG A 33 -1.35 -3.87 -4.03
N ALA A 34 -2.34 -4.04 -3.13
CA ALA A 34 -2.62 -3.10 -2.03
C ALA A 34 -3.13 -3.80 -0.77
N ASP A 35 -2.96 -3.15 0.36
CA ASP A 35 -3.62 -3.47 1.62
C ASP A 35 -4.60 -2.38 1.99
N VAL A 36 -5.88 -2.70 2.02
CA VAL A 36 -6.97 -1.76 2.23
C VAL A 36 -7.57 -1.94 3.62
N VAL A 37 -7.37 -0.97 4.50
CA VAL A 37 -7.91 -0.98 5.86
C VAL A 37 -9.18 -0.15 5.92
N LEU A 38 -10.29 -0.79 6.32
CA LEU A 38 -11.54 -0.10 6.64
C LEU A 38 -11.42 0.48 8.04
N ALA A 39 -11.28 1.80 8.16
CA ALA A 39 -11.27 2.53 9.42
C ALA A 39 -12.67 3.12 9.66
N ILE A 40 -13.45 2.45 10.50
CA ILE A 40 -14.88 2.69 10.64
C ILE A 40 -15.16 3.44 11.94
N ASP A 41 -15.73 4.63 11.82
CA ASP A 41 -16.38 5.33 12.91
C ASP A 41 -17.55 4.48 13.41
N THR A 42 -17.63 4.28 14.72
CA THR A 42 -18.64 3.44 15.35
C THR A 42 -19.60 4.21 16.25
N THR A 43 -19.57 5.53 16.19
CA THR A 43 -20.54 6.36 16.91
C THR A 43 -21.97 6.09 16.41
N ALA A 44 -22.96 6.42 17.22
CA ALA A 44 -24.33 6.00 17.02
C ALA A 44 -24.92 6.50 15.68
N SER A 45 -24.45 7.63 15.17
CA SER A 45 -24.84 8.21 13.89
C SER A 45 -24.52 7.31 12.70
N MET A 46 -23.41 6.53 12.75
CA MET A 46 -22.93 5.66 11.69
C MET A 46 -23.68 4.32 11.53
N GLY A 47 -24.83 4.17 12.19
CA GLY A 47 -25.54 2.88 12.22
C GLY A 47 -26.03 2.38 10.86
N GLN A 48 -26.38 3.26 9.96
CA GLN A 48 -26.87 2.91 8.63
C GLN A 48 -25.70 2.56 7.68
N GLU A 49 -24.62 3.32 7.74
CA GLU A 49 -23.39 3.09 6.99
C GLU A 49 -22.77 1.74 7.33
N ILE A 50 -22.66 1.41 8.62
CA ILE A 50 -22.19 0.09 9.08
C ILE A 50 -23.13 -1.02 8.59
N GLY A 51 -24.43 -0.79 8.60
CA GLY A 51 -25.41 -1.70 8.03
C GLY A 51 -25.20 -1.94 6.54
N GLU A 52 -24.88 -0.88 5.80
CA GLU A 52 -24.60 -0.94 4.37
C GLU A 52 -23.28 -1.66 4.07
N ILE A 53 -22.21 -1.39 4.82
CA ILE A 53 -20.94 -2.13 4.71
C ILE A 53 -21.18 -3.63 4.92
N ARG A 54 -21.88 -4.03 5.97
CA ARG A 54 -22.20 -5.43 6.26
C ARG A 54 -22.93 -6.11 5.09
N ARG A 55 -23.88 -5.41 4.49
CA ARG A 55 -24.72 -5.95 3.43
C ARG A 55 -23.99 -6.11 2.10
N THR A 56 -23.04 -5.21 1.79
CA THR A 56 -22.43 -5.10 0.46
C THR A 56 -20.97 -5.54 0.39
N LEU A 57 -20.30 -5.72 1.53
CA LEU A 57 -18.86 -5.99 1.58
C LEU A 57 -18.45 -7.15 0.69
N ARG A 58 -19.04 -8.35 0.89
CA ARG A 58 -18.67 -9.58 0.20
C ARG A 58 -19.01 -9.58 -1.29
N ASP A 59 -20.20 -9.06 -1.62
CA ASP A 59 -20.77 -9.26 -2.94
C ASP A 59 -20.56 -8.06 -3.89
N GLN A 60 -20.17 -6.91 -3.36
CA GLN A 60 -19.94 -5.69 -4.14
C GLN A 60 -18.59 -5.05 -3.85
N ILE A 61 -18.30 -4.67 -2.59
CA ILE A 61 -17.11 -3.88 -2.23
C ILE A 61 -15.83 -4.67 -2.54
N VAL A 62 -15.68 -5.88 -2.00
CA VAL A 62 -14.45 -6.66 -2.20
C VAL A 62 -14.23 -7.05 -3.67
N PRO A 63 -15.24 -7.53 -4.41
CA PRO A 63 -15.06 -7.77 -5.84
C PRO A 63 -14.71 -6.52 -6.64
N GLY A 64 -15.30 -5.36 -6.30
CA GLY A 64 -14.97 -4.08 -6.94
C GLY A 64 -13.53 -3.67 -6.67
N ILE A 65 -13.08 -3.73 -5.42
CA ILE A 65 -11.68 -3.45 -5.05
C ILE A 65 -10.72 -4.37 -5.82
N ARG A 66 -10.99 -5.68 -5.85
CA ARG A 66 -10.13 -6.66 -6.54
C ARG A 66 -10.20 -6.58 -8.06
N SER A 67 -11.22 -5.96 -8.61
CA SER A 67 -11.28 -5.66 -10.04
C SER A 67 -10.29 -4.55 -10.43
N ALA A 68 -10.10 -3.58 -9.54
CA ALA A 68 -9.14 -2.49 -9.73
C ALA A 68 -7.72 -2.89 -9.30
N ILE A 69 -7.59 -3.62 -8.18
CA ILE A 69 -6.32 -4.06 -7.61
C ILE A 69 -6.42 -5.56 -7.30
N PRO A 70 -5.95 -6.44 -8.20
CA PRO A 70 -6.17 -7.89 -8.10
C PRO A 70 -5.68 -8.55 -6.81
N ASP A 71 -4.50 -8.16 -6.29
CA ASP A 71 -3.95 -8.64 -5.03
C ASP A 71 -4.26 -7.65 -3.89
N ALA A 72 -5.55 -7.34 -3.69
CA ALA A 72 -5.99 -6.53 -2.56
C ALA A 72 -6.32 -7.42 -1.36
N ASN A 73 -5.64 -7.17 -0.23
CA ASN A 73 -5.96 -7.69 1.10
C ASN A 73 -6.69 -6.64 1.93
N LEU A 74 -7.54 -7.07 2.86
CA LEU A 74 -8.34 -6.14 3.64
C LEU A 74 -8.12 -6.32 5.15
N GLY A 75 -8.13 -5.19 5.87
CA GLY A 75 -8.14 -5.13 7.33
C GLY A 75 -9.33 -4.33 7.84
N VAL A 76 -9.67 -4.47 9.12
CA VAL A 76 -10.77 -3.75 9.76
C VAL A 76 -10.32 -3.16 11.08
N THR A 77 -10.48 -1.85 11.21
CA THR A 77 -10.31 -1.10 12.46
C THR A 77 -11.55 -0.29 12.76
N THR A 78 -11.75 0.02 14.01
CA THR A 78 -12.86 0.89 14.44
C THR A 78 -12.35 1.95 15.41
N TYR A 79 -13.08 3.04 15.48
CA TYR A 79 -12.87 4.09 16.47
C TYR A 79 -14.21 4.72 16.87
N ALA A 80 -14.22 5.39 17.99
CA ALA A 80 -15.23 6.33 18.43
C ALA A 80 -14.48 7.50 19.06
N ASP A 81 -14.49 7.64 20.40
CA ASP A 81 -13.65 8.61 21.08
C ASP A 81 -13.06 8.03 22.37
N PHE A 82 -12.24 8.82 23.04
CA PHE A 82 -11.68 8.44 24.34
C PHE A 82 -12.79 8.28 25.40
N PRO A 83 -12.76 7.22 26.21
CA PRO A 83 -13.80 6.95 27.21
C PRO A 83 -13.69 7.87 28.45
N GLU A 84 -13.62 9.17 28.21
CA GLU A 84 -13.40 10.19 29.25
C GLU A 84 -14.46 11.31 29.19
N GLY A 85 -15.16 11.48 30.27
CA GLY A 85 -15.96 12.67 30.59
C GLY A 85 -16.95 13.08 29.51
N GLY A 86 -16.62 14.05 28.68
CA GLY A 86 -17.48 14.62 27.65
C GLY A 86 -17.07 14.26 26.23
N CYS A 87 -15.95 13.53 26.02
CA CYS A 87 -15.58 13.06 24.71
C CYS A 87 -16.20 11.69 24.41
N GLY A 88 -16.21 10.79 25.38
CA GLY A 88 -16.79 9.47 25.23
C GLY A 88 -17.19 8.85 26.56
N SER A 89 -17.68 7.63 26.53
CA SER A 89 -18.19 6.92 27.70
C SER A 89 -17.58 5.51 27.82
N SER A 90 -16.99 5.23 28.97
CA SER A 90 -16.52 3.88 29.29
C SER A 90 -17.67 2.87 29.43
N GLY A 91 -18.88 3.34 29.72
CA GLY A 91 -20.08 2.52 29.80
C GLY A 91 -20.55 2.02 28.44
N ASP A 92 -20.24 2.76 27.39
CA ASP A 92 -20.61 2.46 26.00
C ASP A 92 -19.46 1.80 25.21
N ASN A 93 -18.33 1.51 25.87
CA ASN A 93 -17.10 0.95 25.31
C ASN A 93 -16.46 1.82 24.22
N ASP A 94 -16.58 3.15 24.33
CA ASP A 94 -15.88 4.07 23.46
C ASP A 94 -14.38 3.87 23.59
N LEU A 95 -13.71 3.82 22.45
CA LEU A 95 -12.25 3.75 22.34
C LEU A 95 -11.80 4.58 21.15
N PRO A 96 -10.68 5.31 21.28
CA PRO A 96 -10.15 6.10 20.17
C PRO A 96 -9.62 5.23 19.02
N PHE A 97 -9.37 3.95 19.29
CA PHE A 97 -8.93 2.99 18.28
C PHE A 97 -9.12 1.56 18.76
N ARG A 98 -9.48 0.68 17.85
CA ARG A 98 -9.53 -0.77 18.05
C ARG A 98 -9.18 -1.50 16.76
N LEU A 99 -8.21 -2.42 16.80
CA LEU A 99 -8.01 -3.41 15.75
C LEU A 99 -9.08 -4.49 15.86
N VAL A 100 -9.90 -4.66 14.82
CA VAL A 100 -10.90 -5.75 14.74
C VAL A 100 -10.31 -6.93 13.99
N LEU A 101 -9.62 -6.67 12.87
CA LEU A 101 -8.98 -7.71 12.05
C LEU A 101 -7.70 -7.14 11.38
N PRO A 102 -6.54 -7.77 11.57
CA PRO A 102 -5.37 -7.47 10.77
C PRO A 102 -5.61 -7.75 9.28
N VAL A 103 -4.80 -7.14 8.43
CA VAL A 103 -4.83 -7.35 6.98
C VAL A 103 -4.79 -8.85 6.63
N THR A 104 -5.70 -9.28 5.75
CA THR A 104 -5.84 -10.68 5.32
C THR A 104 -6.48 -10.79 3.94
N GLU A 105 -6.16 -11.85 3.21
CA GLU A 105 -6.80 -12.23 1.95
C GLU A 105 -8.19 -12.88 2.14
N ASP A 106 -8.47 -13.37 3.36
CA ASP A 106 -9.70 -14.13 3.68
C ASP A 106 -10.91 -13.22 3.84
N VAL A 107 -11.68 -13.10 2.75
CA VAL A 107 -12.94 -12.30 2.70
C VAL A 107 -13.95 -12.76 3.74
N GLY A 108 -13.98 -14.06 4.09
CA GLY A 108 -14.89 -14.57 5.10
C GLY A 108 -14.58 -14.05 6.50
N ARG A 109 -13.29 -13.91 6.82
CA ARG A 109 -12.83 -13.28 8.06
C ARG A 109 -13.14 -11.78 8.07
N VAL A 110 -12.93 -11.09 6.94
CA VAL A 110 -13.25 -9.65 6.81
C VAL A 110 -14.76 -9.43 7.03
N GLN A 111 -15.63 -10.23 6.40
CA GLN A 111 -17.09 -10.16 6.62
C GLN A 111 -17.44 -10.39 8.10
N SER A 112 -16.87 -11.42 8.71
CA SER A 112 -17.12 -11.72 10.12
C SER A 112 -16.65 -10.61 11.06
N ALA A 113 -15.55 -9.95 10.73
CA ALA A 113 -15.04 -8.79 11.46
C ALA A 113 -16.04 -7.62 11.39
N VAL A 114 -16.50 -7.26 10.17
CA VAL A 114 -17.49 -6.19 9.99
C VAL A 114 -18.83 -6.54 10.65
N ASP A 115 -19.29 -7.78 10.58
CA ASP A 115 -20.50 -8.24 11.25
C ASP A 115 -20.41 -8.11 12.79
N SER A 116 -19.20 -8.21 13.32
CA SER A 116 -18.93 -8.10 14.76
C SER A 116 -18.87 -6.66 15.28
N VAL A 117 -18.72 -5.66 14.41
CA VAL A 117 -18.68 -4.23 14.79
C VAL A 117 -19.93 -3.87 15.60
N ARG A 118 -19.77 -3.09 16.64
CA ARG A 118 -20.88 -2.59 17.47
C ARG A 118 -20.84 -1.09 17.48
N LEU A 119 -22.03 -0.50 17.50
CA LEU A 119 -22.16 0.93 17.71
C LEU A 119 -21.78 1.28 19.16
N ASN A 120 -21.12 2.38 19.27
CA ASN A 120 -20.80 3.08 20.51
C ASN A 120 -21.64 4.35 20.57
N ASN A 121 -21.51 5.15 21.60
CA ASN A 121 -22.39 6.30 21.73
C ASN A 121 -21.71 7.62 21.34
N GLY A 122 -20.42 7.79 21.70
CA GLY A 122 -19.78 9.10 21.69
C GLY A 122 -20.42 10.00 22.76
N ALA A 123 -19.90 11.20 22.98
CA ALA A 123 -20.49 12.16 23.89
C ALA A 123 -20.46 13.60 23.36
N ASP A 124 -19.59 13.93 22.45
CA ASP A 124 -19.58 15.20 21.71
C ASP A 124 -19.60 14.93 20.19
N THR A 125 -19.37 15.94 19.38
CA THR A 125 -19.50 15.79 17.92
C THR A 125 -18.21 15.43 17.22
N PRO A 126 -17.04 16.04 17.58
CA PRO A 126 -15.77 15.59 17.02
C PRO A 126 -15.43 14.18 17.52
N GLU A 127 -14.76 13.40 16.67
CA GLU A 127 -14.37 12.03 17.00
C GLU A 127 -12.86 11.85 16.87
N SER A 128 -12.33 10.67 17.24
CA SER A 128 -10.88 10.44 17.37
C SER A 128 -10.20 9.94 16.10
N GLN A 129 -10.56 10.45 14.92
CA GLN A 129 -9.96 10.04 13.64
C GLN A 129 -8.43 10.19 13.65
N VAL A 130 -7.91 11.29 14.17
CA VAL A 130 -6.46 11.58 14.24
C VAL A 130 -5.73 10.51 15.04
N GLU A 131 -6.23 10.19 16.23
CA GLU A 131 -5.63 9.14 17.07
C GLU A 131 -5.72 7.77 16.40
N ALA A 132 -6.87 7.44 15.80
CA ALA A 132 -7.05 6.18 15.08
C ALA A 132 -6.05 6.01 13.94
N LEU A 133 -5.82 7.06 13.15
CA LEU A 133 -4.87 7.07 12.04
C LEU A 133 -3.42 6.94 12.52
N TYR A 134 -3.07 7.64 13.62
CA TYR A 134 -1.77 7.47 14.25
C TYR A 134 -1.52 6.02 14.66
N GLN A 135 -2.51 5.39 15.32
CA GLN A 135 -2.40 3.99 15.71
C GLN A 135 -2.34 3.05 14.51
N ILE A 136 -3.10 3.29 13.46
CA ILE A 136 -3.01 2.51 12.20
C ILE A 136 -1.59 2.56 11.65
N ALA A 137 -0.97 3.74 11.62
CA ALA A 137 0.35 3.92 11.05
C ALA A 137 1.48 3.33 11.90
N THR A 138 1.39 3.45 13.24
CA THR A 138 2.51 3.17 14.15
C THR A 138 2.33 1.91 14.99
N GLY A 139 1.14 1.70 15.53
CA GLY A 139 0.89 0.65 16.52
C GLY A 139 1.50 0.92 17.89
N GLU A 140 1.88 2.16 18.20
CA GLU A 140 2.58 2.50 19.46
C GLU A 140 1.69 2.43 20.72
N GLY A 141 0.37 2.52 20.52
CA GLY A 141 -0.58 2.60 21.61
C GLY A 141 -0.71 4.00 22.19
N VAL A 142 -1.73 4.25 23.01
CA VAL A 142 -1.94 5.53 23.68
C VAL A 142 -2.37 5.34 25.14
N GLY A 143 -1.48 5.70 26.03
CA GLY A 143 -1.72 5.68 27.48
C GLY A 143 -2.34 4.37 27.98
N ARG A 144 -3.46 4.48 28.71
CA ARG A 144 -4.24 3.34 29.22
C ARG A 144 -5.35 2.90 28.27
N TYR A 145 -5.56 3.60 27.16
CA TYR A 145 -6.74 3.46 26.29
C TYR A 145 -6.51 2.43 25.18
N VAL A 146 -5.34 2.48 24.56
CA VAL A 146 -4.97 1.55 23.50
C VAL A 146 -3.60 0.94 23.83
N PRO A 147 -3.50 -0.38 24.01
CA PRO A 147 -2.20 -1.02 24.21
C PRO A 147 -1.34 -0.89 22.96
N ALA A 148 -0.03 -0.93 23.10
CA ALA A 148 0.87 -1.02 21.97
C ALA A 148 0.64 -2.34 21.21
N SER A 149 0.82 -2.33 19.90
CA SER A 149 0.79 -3.51 19.05
C SER A 149 1.86 -4.52 19.50
N PHE A 150 1.54 -5.82 19.41
CA PHE A 150 2.52 -6.89 19.66
C PHE A 150 3.47 -7.14 18.49
N GLY A 151 3.40 -6.28 17.44
CA GLY A 151 4.13 -6.43 16.19
C GLY A 151 3.43 -7.38 15.21
N CYS A 152 3.99 -7.49 14.02
CA CYS A 152 3.42 -8.24 12.90
C CYS A 152 4.11 -9.59 12.72
N PRO A 153 3.42 -10.73 12.93
CA PRO A 153 4.03 -12.07 12.94
C PRO A 153 4.71 -12.48 11.61
N MET A 154 4.26 -11.91 10.50
CA MET A 154 4.74 -12.25 9.15
C MET A 154 5.68 -11.17 8.58
N GLY A 155 6.17 -10.30 9.41
CA GLY A 155 6.85 -9.09 8.94
C GLY A 155 5.92 -8.00 8.53
N GLY A 156 5.72 -7.00 8.40
CA GLY A 156 4.74 -5.95 8.12
C GLY A 156 4.90 -4.80 9.11
N PHE A 157 4.03 -3.83 8.99
CA PHE A 157 4.12 -2.62 9.78
C PHE A 157 2.72 -2.07 10.15
N GLY A 158 2.70 -1.10 11.06
CA GLY A 158 1.48 -0.51 11.56
C GLY A 158 0.67 -1.47 12.44
N TYR A 159 -0.40 -0.99 13.02
CA TYR A 159 -1.25 -1.82 13.87
C TYR A 159 -1.99 -2.92 13.10
N PRO A 160 -2.51 -2.65 11.85
CA PRO A 160 -3.19 -3.65 11.06
C PRO A 160 -2.27 -4.67 10.38
N CYS A 161 -0.96 -4.52 10.51
CA CYS A 161 0.03 -5.37 9.85
C CYS A 161 -0.04 -5.28 8.31
N PHE A 162 0.15 -4.11 7.76
CA PHE A 162 0.32 -3.93 6.32
C PHE A 162 1.50 -4.74 5.79
N ARG A 163 1.35 -5.35 4.61
CA ARG A 163 2.45 -6.01 3.90
C ARG A 163 3.50 -4.98 3.48
N THR A 164 4.77 -5.37 3.50
CA THR A 164 5.88 -4.48 3.16
C THR A 164 6.05 -4.26 1.66
N ASP A 165 5.35 -5.02 0.83
CA ASP A 165 5.41 -5.02 -0.63
C ASP A 165 4.06 -4.67 -1.29
N ALA A 166 3.12 -4.11 -0.53
CA ALA A 166 1.80 -3.65 -0.98
C ALA A 166 1.61 -2.16 -0.69
N LEU A 167 0.82 -1.47 -1.53
CA LEU A 167 0.41 -0.10 -1.25
C LEU A 167 -0.55 -0.09 -0.06
N PRO A 168 -0.23 0.64 1.04
CA PRO A 168 -1.13 0.75 2.17
C PRO A 168 -2.17 1.84 1.94
N VAL A 169 -3.45 1.47 2.02
CA VAL A 169 -4.58 2.39 1.84
C VAL A 169 -5.52 2.30 3.04
N VAL A 170 -5.96 3.43 3.54
CA VAL A 170 -7.02 3.53 4.56
C VAL A 170 -8.26 4.13 3.93
N LEU A 171 -9.38 3.44 4.05
CA LEU A 171 -10.71 3.96 3.78
C LEU A 171 -11.30 4.46 5.10
N LEU A 172 -11.34 5.76 5.28
CA LEU A 172 -11.81 6.42 6.51
C LEU A 172 -13.30 6.77 6.38
N PHE A 173 -14.15 6.04 7.11
CA PHE A 173 -15.60 6.27 7.16
C PHE A 173 -15.95 7.11 8.38
N SER A 174 -16.60 8.25 8.19
CA SER A 174 -17.13 9.09 9.28
C SER A 174 -18.14 10.12 8.77
N ASP A 175 -18.95 10.62 9.70
CA ASP A 175 -19.87 11.75 9.50
C ASP A 175 -19.52 12.97 10.35
N ALA A 176 -18.39 12.91 11.09
CA ALA A 176 -18.02 13.87 12.14
C ALA A 176 -16.71 14.63 11.84
N PRO A 177 -16.52 15.84 12.43
CA PRO A 177 -15.24 16.53 12.48
C PRO A 177 -14.20 15.74 13.29
N PHE A 178 -12.93 16.09 13.12
CA PHE A 178 -11.84 15.42 13.80
C PHE A 178 -11.46 16.16 15.10
N HIS A 179 -11.35 15.42 16.21
CA HIS A 179 -10.59 15.93 17.37
C HIS A 179 -9.11 16.08 16.97
N ASN A 180 -8.47 17.14 17.47
CA ASN A 180 -7.11 17.54 17.10
C ASN A 180 -6.90 17.61 15.56
N GLY A 181 -7.95 17.97 14.81
CA GLY A 181 -7.94 17.95 13.35
C GLY A 181 -7.05 19.01 12.70
N PRO A 182 -7.05 19.09 11.36
CA PRO A 182 -6.19 20.02 10.61
C PRO A 182 -6.25 21.44 11.11
N GLY A 183 -5.07 22.11 11.23
CA GLY A 183 -4.96 23.46 11.73
C GLY A 183 -5.37 23.61 13.21
N GLY A 184 -5.29 22.56 13.99
CA GLY A 184 -5.66 22.55 15.42
C GLY A 184 -7.17 22.59 15.65
N GLY A 185 -7.95 22.00 14.72
CA GLY A 185 -9.41 21.95 14.83
C GLY A 185 -9.89 21.08 15.98
N SER A 186 -10.95 21.51 16.67
CA SER A 186 -11.60 20.76 17.75
C SER A 186 -10.61 20.12 18.74
N PRO A 187 -9.65 20.88 19.32
CA PRO A 187 -8.63 20.27 20.17
C PRO A 187 -9.24 19.72 21.46
N TYR A 188 -8.74 18.59 21.95
CA TYR A 188 -9.14 18.03 23.25
C TYR A 188 -8.92 19.00 24.42
N SER A 189 -7.97 19.95 24.29
CA SER A 189 -7.71 20.98 25.29
C SER A 189 -8.86 21.95 25.48
N ASP A 190 -9.68 22.21 24.47
CA ASP A 190 -10.82 23.10 24.52
C ASP A 190 -12.07 22.42 25.08
N SER A 191 -12.07 21.11 25.10
CA SER A 191 -13.12 20.35 25.77
C SER A 191 -12.91 20.45 27.27
N MET A 192 -13.77 21.20 27.98
CA MET A 192 -13.77 21.22 29.44
C MET A 192 -14.01 19.84 30.07
N ALA A 193 -14.39 18.89 29.27
CA ALA A 193 -14.77 17.55 29.65
C ALA A 193 -13.63 16.51 29.56
N CYS A 194 -12.58 16.75 28.78
CA CYS A 194 -11.53 15.76 28.49
C CYS A 194 -10.09 16.22 28.76
N PRO A 195 -9.78 16.92 29.83
CA PRO A 195 -8.43 17.47 30.06
C PRO A 195 -7.35 16.39 30.22
N ALA A 196 -7.71 15.17 30.59
CA ALA A 196 -6.79 14.04 30.70
C ALA A 196 -6.37 13.50 29.33
N VAL A 197 -7.24 13.62 28.33
CA VAL A 197 -6.99 13.20 26.94
C VAL A 197 -6.00 14.15 26.26
N ALA A 198 -6.16 15.46 26.45
CA ALA A 198 -5.32 16.50 25.86
C ALA A 198 -3.80 16.32 26.14
N THR A 199 -3.44 15.54 27.16
CA THR A 199 -2.03 15.30 27.53
C THR A 199 -1.44 14.02 26.92
N VAL A 200 -2.26 13.19 26.28
CA VAL A 200 -1.84 11.88 25.77
C VAL A 200 -2.23 11.64 24.33
N ALA A 201 -3.30 12.26 23.82
CA ALA A 201 -3.73 12.15 22.44
C ALA A 201 -2.72 12.85 21.52
N HIS A 202 -2.46 12.21 20.37
CA HIS A 202 -1.61 12.77 19.32
C HIS A 202 -2.32 13.92 18.61
N ASP A 203 -1.54 14.81 18.03
CA ASP A 203 -2.07 15.88 17.19
C ASP A 203 -2.10 15.48 15.71
N TYR A 204 -2.65 16.36 14.88
CA TYR A 204 -2.79 16.12 13.46
C TYR A 204 -1.43 15.90 12.75
N ASP A 205 -0.45 16.73 13.11
CA ASP A 205 0.87 16.68 12.46
C ASP A 205 1.59 15.38 12.81
N ASP A 206 1.46 14.87 14.06
CA ASP A 206 1.99 13.56 14.46
C ASP A 206 1.40 12.43 13.59
N ALA A 207 0.08 12.46 13.38
CA ALA A 207 -0.61 11.45 12.59
C ALA A 207 -0.21 11.51 11.11
N VAL A 208 -0.17 12.72 10.52
CA VAL A 208 0.23 12.93 9.13
C VAL A 208 1.69 12.50 8.90
N GLU A 209 2.61 12.88 9.80
CA GLU A 209 4.01 12.46 9.70
C GLU A 209 4.16 10.92 9.74
N ALA A 210 3.40 10.25 10.61
CA ALA A 210 3.40 8.80 10.70
C ALA A 210 2.83 8.13 9.44
N LEU A 211 1.74 8.67 8.88
CA LEU A 211 1.14 8.19 7.63
C LEU A 211 2.08 8.39 6.44
N GLN A 212 2.68 9.57 6.29
CA GLN A 212 3.63 9.89 5.23
C GLN A 212 4.89 9.03 5.29
N ARG A 213 5.46 8.84 6.49
CA ARG A 213 6.64 7.98 6.68
C ARG A 213 6.40 6.54 6.23
N ASN A 214 5.17 6.08 6.32
CA ASN A 214 4.74 4.76 5.92
C ASN A 214 4.02 4.72 4.56
N GLU A 215 3.96 5.86 3.84
CA GLU A 215 3.32 6.01 2.52
C GLU A 215 1.85 5.58 2.50
N ILE A 216 1.16 5.70 3.64
CA ILE A 216 -0.24 5.33 3.78
C ILE A 216 -1.12 6.40 3.13
N ARG A 217 -1.89 6.01 2.11
CA ARG A 217 -2.90 6.86 1.46
C ARG A 217 -4.20 6.81 2.25
N VAL A 218 -4.80 7.95 2.58
CA VAL A 218 -6.08 7.98 3.30
C VAL A 218 -7.16 8.59 2.42
N ILE A 219 -8.16 7.78 2.07
CA ILE A 219 -9.33 8.17 1.27
C ILE A 219 -10.49 8.41 2.20
N GLY A 220 -11.15 9.57 2.09
CA GLY A 220 -12.31 9.92 2.90
C GLY A 220 -13.63 9.41 2.31
N LEU A 221 -14.46 8.81 3.16
CA LEU A 221 -15.82 8.35 2.85
C LEU A 221 -16.78 9.01 3.84
N TYR A 222 -17.37 10.13 3.42
CA TYR A 222 -18.07 11.05 4.28
C TYR A 222 -19.59 10.97 4.11
N SER A 223 -20.34 10.82 5.22
CA SER A 223 -21.82 10.83 5.26
C SER A 223 -22.40 12.01 6.04
N GLY A 224 -21.57 12.82 6.65
CA GLY A 224 -22.04 13.95 7.46
C GLY A 224 -22.56 15.14 6.64
N PRO A 225 -23.12 16.14 7.32
CA PRO A 225 -23.62 17.33 6.67
C PRO A 225 -22.53 18.09 5.88
N PRO A 226 -22.80 18.57 4.65
CA PRO A 226 -21.77 19.25 3.82
C PRO A 226 -21.20 20.54 4.40
N ARG A 227 -21.83 21.09 5.43
CA ARG A 227 -21.43 22.34 6.10
C ARG A 227 -20.59 22.11 7.35
N ASP A 228 -20.50 20.88 7.79
CA ASP A 228 -19.70 20.53 8.94
C ASP A 228 -18.20 20.49 8.61
N ARG A 229 -17.40 20.64 9.63
CA ARG A 229 -15.93 20.67 9.50
C ARG A 229 -15.34 19.33 9.06
N GLY A 230 -16.03 18.21 9.25
CA GLY A 230 -15.54 16.87 8.91
C GLY A 230 -15.15 16.69 7.44
N LEU A 231 -15.93 17.25 6.50
CA LEU A 231 -15.59 17.20 5.07
C LEU A 231 -14.29 17.98 4.74
N PRO A 232 -14.10 19.24 5.19
CA PRO A 232 -12.81 19.93 5.07
C PRO A 232 -11.65 19.19 5.73
N ASP A 233 -11.85 18.59 6.90
CA ASP A 233 -10.81 17.85 7.62
C ASP A 233 -10.36 16.62 6.81
N MET A 234 -11.32 15.84 6.25
CA MET A 234 -11.02 14.71 5.35
C MET A 234 -10.29 15.14 4.08
N ARG A 235 -10.68 16.28 3.48
CA ARG A 235 -10.02 16.79 2.27
C ARG A 235 -8.57 17.19 2.55
N GLN A 236 -8.33 17.85 3.67
CA GLN A 236 -6.96 18.20 4.06
C GLN A 236 -6.13 16.92 4.30
N LEU A 237 -6.69 15.94 4.99
CA LEU A 237 -6.03 14.66 5.24
C LEU A 237 -5.68 13.91 3.94
N ALA A 238 -6.61 13.86 2.97
CA ALA A 238 -6.34 13.24 1.68
C ALA A 238 -5.22 13.95 0.90
N LEU A 239 -5.18 15.30 0.94
CA LEU A 239 -4.07 16.08 0.39
C LEU A 239 -2.74 15.74 1.08
N ASP A 240 -2.72 15.76 2.41
CA ASP A 240 -1.50 15.56 3.20
C ASP A 240 -0.97 14.11 3.13
N THR A 241 -1.84 13.15 2.79
CA THR A 241 -1.45 11.74 2.59
C THR A 241 -1.32 11.34 1.12
N ASN A 242 -1.31 12.32 0.21
CA ASN A 242 -1.18 12.12 -1.23
C ASN A 242 -2.22 11.12 -1.81
N ALA A 243 -3.43 11.09 -1.23
CA ALA A 243 -4.57 10.36 -1.77
C ALA A 243 -5.33 11.26 -2.76
N LEU A 244 -4.79 11.37 -3.96
CA LEU A 244 -5.20 12.34 -4.98
C LEU A 244 -5.78 11.63 -6.20
N GLY A 245 -6.77 12.27 -6.82
CA GLY A 245 -7.34 11.92 -8.10
C GLY A 245 -6.83 12.82 -9.24
N ASP A 246 -7.54 12.81 -10.35
CA ASP A 246 -7.23 13.66 -11.50
C ASP A 246 -7.14 15.14 -11.11
N GLY A 247 -6.07 15.82 -11.55
CA GLY A 247 -5.87 17.25 -11.30
C GLY A 247 -5.58 17.60 -9.84
N ASP A 248 -4.98 16.69 -9.08
CA ASP A 248 -4.63 16.82 -7.67
C ASP A 248 -5.84 17.03 -6.73
N GLU A 249 -7.03 16.59 -7.16
CA GLU A 249 -8.22 16.66 -6.31
C GLU A 249 -8.15 15.60 -5.19
N PRO A 250 -8.41 15.99 -3.91
CA PRO A 250 -8.37 15.04 -2.80
C PRO A 250 -9.46 13.96 -2.93
N LEU A 251 -9.10 12.70 -2.78
CA LEU A 251 -10.02 11.57 -2.84
C LEU A 251 -10.92 11.53 -1.59
N VAL A 252 -12.00 12.28 -1.65
CA VAL A 252 -13.05 12.29 -0.64
C VAL A 252 -14.41 12.16 -1.32
N PHE A 253 -15.13 11.11 -0.94
CA PHE A 253 -16.40 10.75 -1.58
C PHE A 253 -17.56 10.92 -0.60
N ASP A 254 -18.63 11.54 -1.08
CA ASP A 254 -19.91 11.61 -0.38
C ASP A 254 -20.64 10.27 -0.54
N ILE A 255 -20.80 9.53 0.56
CA ILE A 255 -21.46 8.22 0.58
C ILE A 255 -22.98 8.29 0.84
N GLY A 256 -23.53 9.49 0.97
CA GLY A 256 -24.93 9.73 1.31
C GLY A 256 -25.19 9.71 2.81
N GLU A 257 -26.21 10.44 3.27
CA GLU A 257 -26.55 10.60 4.69
C GLU A 257 -26.88 9.29 5.41
N ASN A 258 -27.14 8.23 4.66
CA ASN A 258 -27.47 6.90 5.18
C ASN A 258 -26.62 5.79 4.53
N GLY A 259 -25.52 6.16 3.89
CA GLY A 259 -24.64 5.22 3.21
C GLY A 259 -25.20 4.65 1.89
N GLU A 260 -26.22 5.26 1.30
CA GLU A 260 -26.87 4.72 0.10
C GLU A 260 -25.99 4.69 -1.15
N ARG A 261 -24.89 5.46 -1.16
CA ARG A 261 -23.86 5.45 -2.21
C ARG A 261 -22.56 4.75 -1.80
N LEU A 262 -22.50 4.19 -0.59
CA LEU A 262 -21.26 3.72 0.03
C LEU A 262 -20.51 2.71 -0.85
N SER A 263 -21.14 1.66 -1.33
CA SER A 263 -20.46 0.63 -2.12
C SER A 263 -19.93 1.16 -3.45
N THR A 264 -20.69 2.00 -4.15
CA THR A 264 -20.25 2.67 -5.39
C THR A 264 -19.08 3.61 -5.09
N SER A 265 -19.20 4.45 -4.07
CA SER A 265 -18.13 5.41 -3.70
C SER A 265 -16.83 4.72 -3.30
N VAL A 266 -16.90 3.59 -2.59
CA VAL A 266 -15.69 2.78 -2.26
C VAL A 266 -15.03 2.24 -3.53
N ILE A 267 -15.82 1.69 -4.45
CA ILE A 267 -15.29 1.14 -5.70
C ILE A 267 -14.70 2.26 -6.56
N ASP A 268 -15.41 3.36 -6.71
CA ASP A 268 -14.94 4.53 -7.47
C ASP A 268 -13.65 5.10 -6.87
N ALA A 269 -13.55 5.16 -5.53
CA ALA A 269 -12.39 5.64 -4.80
C ALA A 269 -11.13 4.81 -5.11
N ILE A 270 -11.23 3.50 -4.99
CA ILE A 270 -10.11 2.57 -5.25
C ILE A 270 -9.78 2.52 -6.74
N THR A 271 -10.78 2.54 -7.61
CA THR A 271 -10.56 2.57 -9.07
C THR A 271 -9.84 3.84 -9.49
N THR A 272 -10.32 5.00 -9.01
CA THR A 272 -9.65 6.29 -9.29
C THR A 272 -8.21 6.28 -8.78
N LEU A 273 -7.98 5.84 -7.53
CA LEU A 273 -6.63 5.75 -7.00
C LEU A 273 -5.73 4.88 -7.88
N ALA A 274 -6.20 3.69 -8.27
CA ALA A 274 -5.43 2.74 -9.08
C ALA A 274 -5.12 3.27 -10.50
N GLU A 275 -6.00 4.09 -11.06
CA GLU A 275 -5.85 4.67 -12.40
C GLU A 275 -4.92 5.89 -12.43
N VAL A 276 -4.91 6.72 -11.37
CA VAL A 276 -4.23 8.02 -11.39
C VAL A 276 -2.97 8.08 -10.52
N ILE A 277 -2.71 7.05 -9.70
CA ILE A 277 -1.57 7.07 -8.79
C ILE A 277 -0.26 7.25 -9.57
N GLU A 278 0.57 8.17 -9.11
CA GLU A 278 1.95 8.32 -9.58
C GLU A 278 2.87 7.61 -8.60
N LEU A 279 3.80 6.80 -9.10
CA LEU A 279 4.75 6.02 -8.32
C LEU A 279 6.18 6.31 -8.79
N ASP A 280 7.11 6.39 -7.87
CA ASP A 280 8.53 6.40 -8.20
C ASP A 280 8.98 4.94 -8.39
N ILE A 281 9.44 4.59 -9.60
CA ILE A 281 9.77 3.20 -9.95
C ILE A 281 11.26 2.97 -9.89
N ASP A 282 11.68 2.08 -8.99
CA ASP A 282 13.05 1.58 -8.85
C ASP A 282 13.14 0.06 -9.02
N THR A 283 14.36 -0.49 -8.91
CA THR A 283 14.60 -1.92 -8.98
C THR A 283 15.38 -2.42 -7.78
N VAL A 284 15.07 -3.68 -7.37
CA VAL A 284 15.88 -4.41 -6.41
C VAL A 284 16.25 -5.78 -6.94
N LEU A 285 17.48 -6.21 -6.70
CA LEU A 285 18.01 -7.49 -7.13
C LEU A 285 17.92 -8.51 -6.00
N MET A 286 17.41 -9.70 -6.31
CA MET A 286 17.28 -10.78 -5.33
C MET A 286 17.94 -12.06 -5.86
N ASP A 287 18.68 -12.72 -5.00
CA ASP A 287 19.18 -14.07 -5.21
C ASP A 287 18.04 -15.06 -4.93
N VAL A 288 17.68 -15.84 -5.96
CA VAL A 288 16.58 -16.82 -5.88
C VAL A 288 17.04 -18.10 -5.20
N ASP A 289 18.26 -18.58 -5.52
CA ASP A 289 18.84 -19.79 -4.93
C ASP A 289 19.97 -19.45 -3.98
N ARG A 290 19.64 -19.19 -2.74
CA ARG A 290 20.60 -18.85 -1.68
C ARG A 290 21.46 -20.01 -1.20
N THR A 291 21.40 -21.16 -1.87
CA THR A 291 22.14 -22.36 -1.49
C THR A 291 23.41 -22.56 -2.31
N ASP A 292 23.56 -21.88 -3.43
CA ASP A 292 24.77 -21.88 -4.22
C ASP A 292 25.87 -20.98 -3.59
N ALA A 293 27.09 -21.11 -4.07
CA ALA A 293 28.25 -20.44 -3.49
C ALA A 293 28.52 -19.05 -4.12
N VAL A 294 27.78 -18.69 -5.15
CA VAL A 294 27.95 -17.46 -5.93
C VAL A 294 26.66 -16.67 -5.92
N ASP A 295 26.73 -15.46 -5.45
CA ASP A 295 25.59 -14.54 -5.48
C ASP A 295 25.40 -14.02 -6.92
N PRO A 296 24.25 -14.25 -7.58
CA PRO A 296 24.03 -13.79 -8.95
C PRO A 296 24.08 -12.28 -9.12
N ARG A 297 23.92 -11.53 -8.01
CA ARG A 297 24.08 -10.06 -8.02
C ARG A 297 25.50 -9.60 -8.33
N ASP A 298 26.50 -10.46 -8.08
CA ASP A 298 27.91 -10.16 -8.40
C ASP A 298 28.18 -10.07 -9.91
N PHE A 299 27.25 -10.59 -10.75
CA PHE A 299 27.33 -10.42 -12.21
C PHE A 299 26.73 -9.09 -12.69
N VAL A 300 26.01 -8.34 -11.83
CA VAL A 300 25.33 -7.11 -12.22
C VAL A 300 26.25 -5.91 -12.09
N GLU A 301 26.58 -5.29 -13.20
CA GLU A 301 27.37 -4.04 -13.24
C GLU A 301 26.48 -2.82 -12.96
N ALA A 302 25.26 -2.78 -13.56
CA ALA A 302 24.30 -1.69 -13.39
C ALA A 302 22.87 -2.11 -13.76
N VAL A 303 21.90 -1.43 -13.15
CA VAL A 303 20.52 -1.35 -13.62
C VAL A 303 20.17 0.13 -13.75
N VAL A 304 19.85 0.59 -14.95
CA VAL A 304 19.62 2.01 -15.22
C VAL A 304 18.30 2.25 -15.94
N PRO A 305 17.53 3.29 -15.60
CA PRO A 305 16.34 3.66 -16.33
C PRO A 305 16.73 4.19 -17.73
N LEU A 306 16.11 3.67 -18.80
CA LEU A 306 16.45 4.02 -20.16
C LEU A 306 15.40 4.90 -20.83
N ARG A 307 14.13 4.49 -20.82
CA ARG A 307 13.03 5.17 -21.51
C ARG A 307 11.67 4.79 -20.91
N ALA A 308 10.67 5.61 -21.21
CA ALA A 308 9.27 5.33 -20.89
C ALA A 308 8.39 5.55 -22.12
N ASP A 309 7.23 4.92 -22.17
CA ASP A 309 6.23 5.07 -23.22
C ASP A 309 4.81 5.03 -22.60
N PRO A 310 4.03 6.11 -22.68
CA PRO A 310 4.40 7.43 -23.24
C PRO A 310 5.40 8.18 -22.35
N MET A 311 6.24 9.01 -22.96
CA MET A 311 7.24 9.82 -22.22
C MET A 311 6.62 10.87 -21.27
N ASP A 312 5.42 11.35 -21.56
CA ASP A 312 4.67 12.25 -20.69
C ASP A 312 3.96 11.53 -19.52
N GLY A 313 4.03 10.21 -19.50
CA GLY A 313 3.63 9.38 -18.36
C GLY A 313 4.63 9.35 -17.22
N VAL A 314 5.78 10.05 -17.35
CA VAL A 314 6.84 10.10 -16.33
C VAL A 314 7.22 11.55 -16.08
N ARG A 315 7.30 11.96 -14.81
CA ARG A 315 7.75 13.30 -14.44
C ARG A 315 9.25 13.51 -14.71
N GLU A 316 10.09 12.52 -14.36
CA GLU A 316 11.55 12.60 -14.50
C GLU A 316 12.17 11.21 -14.63
N ILE A 317 13.27 11.11 -15.38
CA ILE A 317 14.14 9.94 -15.41
C ILE A 317 15.41 10.27 -14.64
N ASP A 318 15.53 9.78 -13.41
CA ASP A 318 16.71 9.99 -12.57
C ASP A 318 17.70 8.83 -12.73
N VAL A 319 18.61 8.98 -13.69
CA VAL A 319 19.65 7.97 -13.96
C VAL A 319 20.61 7.83 -12.78
N ALA A 320 20.84 8.89 -12.00
CA ALA A 320 21.77 8.85 -10.87
C ALA A 320 21.17 8.09 -9.68
N ALA A 321 19.87 8.21 -9.45
CA ALA A 321 19.16 7.42 -8.45
C ALA A 321 18.78 6.03 -8.97
N GLY A 322 18.87 5.76 -10.28
CA GLY A 322 18.44 4.50 -10.89
C GLY A 322 16.92 4.32 -10.91
N ALA A 323 16.15 5.41 -11.03
CA ALA A 323 14.71 5.41 -10.90
C ALA A 323 13.99 6.25 -11.96
N PHE A 324 12.72 5.92 -12.22
CA PHE A 324 11.75 6.81 -12.85
C PHE A 324 10.92 7.46 -11.76
N LEU A 325 10.75 8.79 -11.80
CA LEU A 325 10.00 9.55 -10.79
C LEU A 325 8.63 9.97 -11.33
N GLY A 326 7.58 9.81 -10.52
CA GLY A 326 6.21 10.19 -10.85
C GLY A 326 5.69 9.48 -12.09
N VAL A 327 5.74 8.16 -12.10
CA VAL A 327 5.25 7.32 -13.20
C VAL A 327 3.76 7.06 -13.01
N ARG A 328 2.97 7.42 -14.03
CA ARG A 328 1.53 7.15 -14.06
C ARG A 328 1.24 5.70 -14.44
N THR A 329 0.18 5.16 -13.88
CA THR A 329 -0.38 3.85 -14.27
C THR A 329 -0.62 3.80 -15.78
N GLY A 330 -0.33 2.64 -16.40
CA GLY A 330 -0.42 2.43 -17.85
C GLY A 330 0.81 2.89 -18.62
N THR A 331 1.81 3.47 -17.96
CA THR A 331 3.09 3.81 -18.60
C THR A 331 4.02 2.60 -18.60
N THR A 332 4.58 2.28 -19.74
CA THR A 332 5.63 1.27 -19.86
C THR A 332 6.99 1.90 -19.59
N VAL A 333 7.73 1.34 -18.63
CA VAL A 333 9.12 1.76 -18.32
C VAL A 333 10.11 0.68 -18.72
N VAL A 334 11.29 1.10 -19.19
CA VAL A 334 12.36 0.21 -19.62
C VAL A 334 13.62 0.51 -18.85
N PHE A 335 14.15 -0.50 -18.16
CA PHE A 335 15.46 -0.47 -17.54
C PHE A 335 16.48 -1.25 -18.37
N GLY A 336 17.72 -0.81 -18.39
CA GLY A 336 18.86 -1.56 -18.93
C GLY A 336 19.58 -2.31 -17.83
N LEU A 337 19.57 -3.63 -17.88
CA LEU A 337 20.38 -4.48 -17.01
C LEU A 337 21.68 -4.78 -17.70
N THR A 338 22.81 -4.37 -17.11
CA THR A 338 24.15 -4.65 -17.61
C THR A 338 24.79 -5.75 -16.79
N LEU A 339 25.23 -6.83 -17.44
CA LEU A 339 25.85 -7.99 -16.83
C LEU A 339 27.33 -8.13 -17.28
N ARG A 340 28.18 -8.59 -16.36
CA ARG A 340 29.58 -8.94 -16.59
C ARG A 340 30.01 -10.09 -15.69
N ASN A 341 30.91 -10.95 -16.22
CA ASN A 341 31.54 -11.99 -15.43
C ASN A 341 32.96 -11.59 -15.04
N ASP A 342 33.16 -11.19 -13.80
CA ASP A 342 34.48 -10.93 -13.24
C ASP A 342 34.86 -11.97 -12.15
N ALA A 343 33.93 -12.80 -11.72
CA ALA A 343 34.07 -13.60 -10.50
C ALA A 343 34.17 -15.11 -10.73
N VAL A 344 33.58 -15.62 -11.81
CA VAL A 344 33.41 -17.07 -12.01
C VAL A 344 34.22 -17.57 -13.21
N ALA A 345 35.20 -18.46 -12.92
CA ALA A 345 35.93 -19.12 -13.97
C ALA A 345 35.10 -20.20 -14.69
N PRO A 346 35.37 -20.48 -15.99
CA PRO A 346 34.65 -21.54 -16.70
C PRO A 346 34.88 -22.91 -16.03
N GLY A 347 33.78 -23.63 -15.80
CA GLY A 347 33.78 -24.99 -15.28
C GLY A 347 33.94 -26.03 -16.39
N ALA A 348 33.84 -27.32 -16.07
CA ALA A 348 33.80 -28.41 -17.04
C ALA A 348 32.51 -28.36 -17.91
N GLY A 349 31.44 -27.78 -17.40
CA GLY A 349 30.17 -27.51 -18.06
C GLY A 349 29.62 -26.17 -17.64
N PRO A 350 28.46 -25.77 -18.18
CA PRO A 350 27.84 -24.47 -17.90
C PRO A 350 27.45 -24.35 -16.42
N GLN A 351 27.66 -23.19 -15.83
CA GLN A 351 27.23 -22.85 -14.48
C GLN A 351 26.05 -21.89 -14.57
N ARG A 352 24.98 -22.16 -13.81
CA ARG A 352 23.67 -21.48 -13.91
C ARG A 352 23.30 -20.81 -12.60
N PHE A 353 22.85 -19.56 -12.66
CA PHE A 353 22.50 -18.74 -11.50
C PHE A 353 21.20 -18.02 -11.77
N LEU A 354 20.28 -18.00 -10.78
CA LEU A 354 18.97 -17.37 -10.90
C LEU A 354 18.95 -16.01 -10.21
N LEU A 355 18.77 -14.97 -10.99
CA LEU A 355 18.59 -13.59 -10.52
C LEU A 355 17.15 -13.15 -10.71
N GLU A 356 16.51 -12.67 -9.66
CA GLU A 356 15.24 -11.97 -9.74
C GLU A 356 15.47 -10.46 -9.72
N VAL A 357 14.95 -9.75 -10.72
CA VAL A 357 14.86 -8.28 -10.74
C VAL A 357 13.43 -7.91 -10.40
N VAL A 358 13.25 -7.26 -9.25
CA VAL A 358 11.94 -6.80 -8.77
C VAL A 358 11.80 -5.30 -9.02
N PHE A 359 10.70 -4.89 -9.63
CA PHE A 359 10.33 -3.49 -9.85
C PHE A 359 9.41 -3.04 -8.73
N ARG A 360 9.73 -1.90 -8.10
CA ARG A 360 9.00 -1.38 -6.96
C ARG A 360 8.48 0.01 -7.24
N GLY A 361 7.27 0.28 -6.74
CA GLY A 361 6.71 1.62 -6.62
C GLY A 361 7.00 2.18 -5.23
N ASP A 362 7.46 3.43 -5.17
CA ASP A 362 7.78 4.17 -3.94
C ASP A 362 8.73 3.39 -3.00
N GLY A 363 9.70 2.66 -3.59
CA GLY A 363 10.66 1.84 -2.84
C GLY A 363 10.05 0.62 -2.12
N ARG A 364 8.76 0.36 -2.26
CA ARG A 364 8.02 -0.64 -1.47
C ARG A 364 7.13 -1.54 -2.33
N THR A 365 6.13 -0.98 -2.98
CA THR A 365 5.05 -1.72 -3.65
C THR A 365 5.58 -2.51 -4.83
N ARG A 366 5.40 -3.84 -4.82
CA ARG A 366 5.82 -4.70 -5.93
C ARG A 366 4.94 -4.45 -7.14
N ILE A 367 5.53 -3.91 -8.21
CA ILE A 367 4.88 -3.68 -9.50
C ILE A 367 4.97 -4.93 -10.37
N GLY A 368 6.13 -5.57 -10.38
CA GLY A 368 6.38 -6.78 -11.13
C GLY A 368 7.77 -7.32 -10.88
N SER A 369 8.11 -8.46 -11.48
CA SER A 369 9.46 -8.98 -11.46
C SER A 369 9.74 -9.87 -12.67
N VAL A 370 11.01 -10.07 -12.94
CA VAL A 370 11.49 -11.07 -13.88
C VAL A 370 12.60 -11.90 -13.25
N ILE A 371 12.52 -13.23 -13.41
CA ILE A 371 13.62 -14.13 -13.06
C ILE A 371 14.39 -14.42 -14.34
N ILE A 372 15.70 -14.23 -14.30
CA ILE A 372 16.61 -14.55 -15.40
C ILE A 372 17.60 -15.62 -14.96
N GLU A 373 17.94 -16.52 -15.85
CA GLU A 373 19.02 -17.50 -15.68
C GLU A 373 20.29 -16.95 -16.30
N ILE A 374 21.25 -16.59 -15.47
CA ILE A 374 22.59 -16.17 -15.89
C ILE A 374 23.45 -17.42 -16.06
N VAL A 375 24.04 -17.59 -17.23
CA VAL A 375 24.88 -18.75 -17.55
C VAL A 375 26.32 -18.33 -17.82
N VAL A 376 27.23 -18.89 -17.03
CA VAL A 376 28.67 -18.87 -17.34
C VAL A 376 28.97 -20.12 -18.17
N PRO A 377 29.38 -19.97 -19.45
CA PRO A 377 29.64 -21.11 -20.33
C PRO A 377 30.70 -22.06 -19.79
N GLY A 378 30.55 -23.34 -20.11
CA GLY A 378 31.57 -24.34 -19.86
C GLY A 378 32.82 -24.16 -20.73
N ALA A 379 33.95 -24.71 -20.29
CA ALA A 379 35.18 -24.73 -21.09
C ALA A 379 35.04 -25.49 -22.41
N ASP A 380 34.02 -26.32 -22.51
CA ASP A 380 33.65 -27.06 -23.76
C ASP A 380 32.74 -26.23 -24.70
N GLY A 381 32.41 -24.99 -24.32
CA GLY A 381 31.55 -24.10 -25.08
C GLY A 381 30.05 -24.40 -24.91
N THR A 382 29.66 -25.24 -23.97
CA THR A 382 28.24 -25.45 -23.63
C THR A 382 27.71 -24.27 -22.82
N GLY A 383 26.50 -23.81 -23.18
CA GLY A 383 25.84 -22.63 -22.57
C GLY A 383 24.33 -22.75 -22.53
N CYS A 384 23.62 -21.71 -22.95
CA CYS A 384 22.19 -21.75 -23.20
C CYS A 384 21.85 -22.61 -24.42
N GLU A 385 20.78 -23.44 -24.33
CA GLU A 385 20.31 -24.21 -25.51
C GLU A 385 19.68 -23.27 -26.55
N GLU A 386 19.00 -22.21 -26.13
CA GLU A 386 18.57 -21.08 -26.97
C GLU A 386 18.77 -19.78 -26.16
N MET A 387 19.48 -18.81 -26.75
CA MET A 387 19.55 -17.47 -26.18
C MET A 387 18.23 -16.73 -26.42
N THR A 388 17.51 -16.41 -25.35
CA THR A 388 16.36 -15.51 -25.41
C THR A 388 16.89 -14.08 -25.60
N GLY A 389 16.94 -13.63 -26.82
CA GLY A 389 17.31 -12.26 -27.15
C GLY A 389 16.08 -11.46 -27.46
N THR A 390 15.85 -10.41 -26.73
CA THR A 390 15.65 -9.06 -27.21
C THR A 390 15.03 -8.15 -26.18
N VAL A 391 13.87 -8.37 -25.66
CA VAL A 391 13.21 -7.58 -24.61
C VAL A 391 12.55 -8.57 -23.68
N LEU A 392 12.84 -8.45 -22.38
CA LEU A 392 12.21 -9.29 -21.38
C LEU A 392 10.99 -8.55 -20.84
N GLU A 393 9.82 -9.07 -21.17
CA GLU A 393 8.56 -8.60 -20.62
C GLU A 393 8.42 -9.08 -19.18
N ILE A 394 8.07 -8.15 -18.29
CA ILE A 394 7.95 -8.41 -16.86
C ILE A 394 6.51 -8.73 -16.55
N ARG A 395 6.31 -9.77 -15.73
CA ARG A 395 4.98 -10.13 -15.26
C ARG A 395 4.53 -9.24 -14.13
N GLY A 396 3.29 -8.79 -14.21
CA GLY A 396 2.59 -8.14 -13.12
C GLY A 396 2.30 -9.09 -11.95
N PRO A 397 1.89 -8.56 -10.80
CA PRO A 397 1.62 -9.37 -9.59
C PRO A 397 0.42 -10.33 -9.71
N SER A 398 -0.30 -10.33 -10.82
CA SER A 398 -1.51 -11.14 -11.08
C SER A 398 -1.32 -12.32 -12.05
N ASP A 399 -0.12 -12.54 -12.57
CA ASP A 399 0.16 -13.65 -13.52
C ASP A 399 0.65 -14.93 -12.85
#